data_70e8ffad021e72fccfba606d1cc8f687
#
_entry.id   70e8ffad021e72fccfba606d1cc8f687
#
_cell.length_a   1.000
_cell.length_b   1.000
_cell.length_c   1.000
_cell.angle_alpha   90.00
_cell.angle_beta   90.00
_cell.angle_gamma   90.00
#
_symmetry.space_group_name_H-M   'P 1'
#
loop_
_entity.id
_entity.type
_entity.pdbx_description
1 polymer ?
#
loop_
_entity_poly.entity_id
_entity_poly.type
_entity_poly.pdbx_seq_one_letter_code
_entity_poly.pdbx_strand_id
1 'polypeptide(L)'
;MVDPTRRKILVTGAAATAMAAAPRVFSQQTGEEGMAGSFYQEGDVRIHYEETGSGFPLLLIAGGGMNSRISRLISAPFNPIEEFNGEYRCIASDLRNANDGQSVGPLEIERPWDSYTDDHLGLMDHLGIEKFMVLGFCIGGPFIWNLLRRAPDRIAAAVLAQPVGFRPEMPTVMYDSGMTGWAPELITRRPEITMEMADTFLTKMFRTNADFVFTVTRDFVRTCQTPILILPDDSRAHPYEPAMESALLAPNAEVS
;
A
#
# COMPACT_ATOMS: atom_id res chain seq x y z
N MET A 1 23.45 -21.38 -26.02
CA MET A 1 22.96 -20.37 -26.96
C MET A 1 21.46 -20.32 -26.80
N VAL A 2 20.94 -19.37 -26.06
CA VAL A 2 19.50 -19.21 -25.80
C VAL A 2 19.07 -17.90 -26.45
N ASP A 3 18.12 -17.97 -27.36
CA ASP A 3 17.57 -16.90 -28.17
C ASP A 3 16.68 -15.94 -27.33
N PRO A 4 16.89 -14.63 -27.35
CA PRO A 4 16.04 -13.70 -26.63
C PRO A 4 14.89 -13.22 -27.53
N THR A 5 13.77 -13.91 -27.53
CA THR A 5 12.57 -13.47 -28.28
C THR A 5 11.80 -12.43 -27.47
N ARG A 6 11.96 -11.19 -27.86
CA ARG A 6 11.22 -10.02 -27.40
C ARG A 6 9.71 -10.20 -27.62
N ARG A 7 8.91 -10.17 -26.57
CA ARG A 7 7.48 -9.94 -26.69
C ARG A 7 7.21 -8.43 -26.83
N LYS A 8 6.79 -8.02 -28.01
CA LYS A 8 6.23 -6.68 -28.25
C LYS A 8 4.78 -6.65 -27.77
N ILE A 9 4.50 -5.75 -26.85
CA ILE A 9 3.11 -5.39 -26.48
C ILE A 9 2.58 -4.47 -27.56
N LEU A 10 1.55 -4.89 -28.27
CA LEU A 10 0.81 -4.09 -29.24
C LEU A 10 -0.18 -3.17 -28.49
N VAL A 11 0.09 -1.88 -28.49
CA VAL A 11 -0.85 -0.84 -28.09
C VAL A 11 -1.71 -0.50 -29.29
N THR A 12 -2.97 -0.92 -29.29
CA THR A 12 -3.97 -0.45 -30.25
C THR A 12 -4.59 0.85 -29.76
N GLY A 13 -4.33 1.94 -30.50
CA GLY A 13 -4.86 3.26 -30.19
C GLY A 13 -6.38 3.37 -30.48
N ALA A 14 -7.10 4.01 -29.58
CA ALA A 14 -8.44 4.53 -29.82
C ALA A 14 -8.41 6.06 -29.81
N ALA A 15 -9.05 6.66 -30.79
CA ALA A 15 -9.03 8.08 -31.10
C ALA A 15 -9.66 8.95 -30.00
N ALA A 16 -8.96 10.03 -29.63
CA ALA A 16 -9.45 11.06 -28.72
C ALA A 16 -10.22 12.12 -29.48
N THR A 17 -11.45 12.41 -29.03
CA THR A 17 -12.20 13.61 -29.36
C THR A 17 -11.83 14.71 -28.38
N ALA A 18 -11.28 15.81 -28.88
CA ALA A 18 -10.87 16.96 -28.10
C ALA A 18 -12.09 17.77 -27.61
N MET A 19 -12.16 18.03 -26.31
CA MET A 19 -12.91 19.14 -25.74
C MET A 19 -11.94 20.11 -25.10
N ALA A 20 -12.00 21.36 -25.55
CA ALA A 20 -11.15 22.46 -25.08
C ALA A 20 -11.54 22.88 -23.66
N ALA A 21 -10.60 22.82 -22.74
CA ALA A 21 -10.70 23.45 -21.43
C ALA A 21 -9.66 24.57 -21.32
N ALA A 22 -10.06 25.69 -20.73
CA ALA A 22 -9.28 26.94 -20.59
C ALA A 22 -7.98 26.75 -19.78
N PRO A 23 -6.93 27.54 -20.04
CA PRO A 23 -5.63 27.36 -19.39
C PRO A 23 -5.66 27.83 -17.94
N ARG A 24 -5.39 26.93 -17.01
CA ARG A 24 -4.92 27.29 -15.67
C ARG A 24 -3.43 27.62 -15.75
N VAL A 25 -3.08 28.82 -15.39
CA VAL A 25 -1.69 29.30 -15.28
C VAL A 25 -1.05 28.57 -14.11
N PHE A 26 -0.19 27.58 -14.41
CA PHE A 26 0.75 27.04 -13.44
C PHE A 26 2.02 27.91 -13.47
N SER A 27 2.36 28.51 -12.35
CA SER A 27 3.67 29.16 -12.17
C SER A 27 4.75 28.05 -12.16
N GLN A 28 5.62 28.08 -13.18
CA GLN A 28 6.84 27.27 -13.18
C GLN A 28 7.78 27.81 -12.10
N GLN A 29 7.98 27.04 -11.03
CA GLN A 29 9.17 27.15 -10.19
C GLN A 29 10.18 26.11 -10.70
N THR A 30 11.20 26.59 -11.37
CA THR A 30 12.43 25.84 -11.67
C THR A 30 13.36 25.94 -10.46
N GLY A 31 13.50 24.88 -9.70
CA GLY A 31 14.44 24.75 -8.59
C GLY A 31 14.48 23.29 -8.17
N GLU A 32 15.62 22.77 -7.78
CA GLU A 32 15.89 21.38 -7.37
C GLU A 32 14.68 20.72 -6.70
N GLU A 33 14.04 19.78 -7.39
CA GLU A 33 12.85 19.08 -6.90
C GLU A 33 13.23 18.04 -5.84
N GLY A 34 13.51 18.51 -4.63
CA GLY A 34 13.32 17.69 -3.44
C GLY A 34 11.81 17.51 -3.24
N MET A 35 11.36 16.27 -3.01
CA MET A 35 9.95 15.97 -2.73
C MET A 35 9.46 16.85 -1.58
N ALA A 36 8.59 17.82 -1.86
CA ALA A 36 7.95 18.63 -0.83
C ALA A 36 6.80 17.81 -0.23
N GLY A 37 6.92 17.46 1.05
CA GLY A 37 5.85 16.76 1.76
C GLY A 37 4.58 17.59 1.82
N SER A 38 3.46 16.97 1.46
CA SER A 38 2.12 17.56 1.49
C SER A 38 1.22 16.78 2.48
N PHE A 39 0.05 17.33 2.78
CA PHE A 39 -0.88 16.69 3.70
C PHE A 39 -2.29 16.63 3.11
N TYR A 40 -2.89 15.46 3.18
CA TYR A 40 -4.32 15.24 3.06
C TYR A 40 -4.93 15.27 4.45
N GLN A 41 -6.06 15.95 4.62
CA GLN A 41 -6.77 16.02 5.90
C GLN A 41 -8.26 15.83 5.71
N GLU A 42 -8.84 14.94 6.55
CA GLU A 42 -10.27 14.72 6.67
C GLU A 42 -10.64 14.52 8.15
N GLY A 43 -11.40 15.46 8.71
CA GLY A 43 -11.69 15.47 10.15
C GLY A 43 -10.40 15.49 10.98
N ASP A 44 -10.27 14.51 11.88
CA ASP A 44 -9.10 14.34 12.75
C ASP A 44 -7.97 13.51 12.12
N VAL A 45 -8.15 13.04 10.89
CA VAL A 45 -7.13 12.31 10.13
C VAL A 45 -6.31 13.29 9.32
N ARG A 46 -4.98 13.21 9.47
CA ARG A 46 -4.02 13.98 8.68
C ARG A 46 -2.93 13.05 8.17
N ILE A 47 -2.86 12.87 6.87
CA ILE A 47 -1.93 11.97 6.19
C ILE A 47 -0.87 12.76 5.47
N HIS A 48 0.38 12.56 5.85
CA HIS A 48 1.55 13.04 5.12
C HIS A 48 1.75 12.18 3.88
N TYR A 49 1.93 12.84 2.74
CA TYR A 49 2.25 12.17 1.48
C TYR A 49 3.27 12.97 0.69
N GLU A 50 3.94 12.27 -0.20
CA GLU A 50 4.87 12.83 -1.16
C GLU A 50 4.52 12.29 -2.54
N GLU A 51 4.69 13.13 -3.56
CA GLU A 51 4.48 12.72 -4.95
C GLU A 51 5.63 13.18 -5.84
N THR A 52 5.95 12.37 -6.85
CA THR A 52 6.97 12.68 -7.83
C THR A 52 6.69 11.98 -9.15
N GLY A 53 7.27 12.48 -10.22
CA GLY A 53 7.06 11.95 -11.56
C GLY A 53 5.74 12.40 -12.19
N SER A 54 5.43 11.82 -13.32
CA SER A 54 4.23 12.11 -14.09
C SER A 54 3.78 10.88 -14.85
N GLY A 55 2.53 10.83 -15.27
CA GLY A 55 1.98 9.68 -15.98
C GLY A 55 0.85 9.00 -15.20
N PHE A 56 0.69 7.68 -15.39
CA PHE A 56 -0.38 6.96 -14.71
C PHE A 56 -0.08 6.87 -13.20
N PRO A 57 -1.08 7.11 -12.32
CA PRO A 57 -0.85 7.12 -10.87
C PRO A 57 -0.44 5.74 -10.33
N LEU A 58 0.59 5.72 -9.48
CA LEU A 58 1.08 4.56 -8.77
C LEU A 58 1.16 4.86 -7.27
N LEU A 59 0.26 4.24 -6.50
CA LEU A 59 0.31 4.29 -5.04
C LEU A 59 1.38 3.34 -4.52
N LEU A 60 2.30 3.87 -3.70
CA LEU A 60 3.39 3.12 -3.08
C LEU A 60 3.14 2.96 -1.58
N ILE A 61 3.03 1.71 -1.11
CA ILE A 61 2.84 1.39 0.30
C ILE A 61 4.12 0.74 0.83
N ALA A 62 4.80 1.43 1.74
CA ALA A 62 6.05 0.96 2.32
C ALA A 62 5.84 -0.26 3.23
N GLY A 63 6.91 -1.03 3.44
CA GLY A 63 6.98 -2.05 4.48
C GLY A 63 7.18 -1.46 5.88
N GLY A 64 7.31 -2.34 6.87
CA GLY A 64 7.61 -1.96 8.26
C GLY A 64 6.46 -2.15 9.24
N GLY A 65 5.45 -2.94 8.91
CA GLY A 65 4.29 -3.17 9.76
C GLY A 65 3.58 -1.86 10.07
N MET A 66 3.23 -1.64 11.34
CA MET A 66 2.57 -0.39 11.79
C MET A 66 3.47 0.86 11.69
N ASN A 67 4.76 0.68 11.42
CA ASN A 67 5.73 1.76 11.18
C ASN A 67 6.00 1.99 9.69
N SER A 68 5.07 1.60 8.81
CA SER A 68 5.13 1.89 7.38
C SER A 68 5.14 3.40 7.14
N ARG A 69 6.16 3.89 6.42
CA ARG A 69 6.33 5.31 6.10
C ARG A 69 7.20 5.49 4.86
N ILE A 70 7.12 6.66 4.24
CA ILE A 70 7.80 6.99 2.98
C ILE A 70 9.31 6.68 3.04
N SER A 71 9.99 7.08 4.12
CA SER A 71 11.43 6.88 4.27
C SER A 71 11.87 5.39 4.26
N ARG A 72 10.94 4.44 4.47
CA ARG A 72 11.24 3.01 4.37
C ARG A 72 11.25 2.49 2.93
N LEU A 73 10.74 3.23 1.97
CA LEU A 73 10.84 2.86 0.55
C LEU A 73 12.29 2.87 0.07
N ILE A 74 13.13 3.76 0.60
CA ILE A 74 14.56 3.85 0.24
C ILE A 74 15.32 2.58 0.65
N SER A 75 14.91 1.94 1.76
CA SER A 75 15.54 0.72 2.29
C SER A 75 14.79 -0.57 1.93
N ALA A 76 13.79 -0.50 1.05
CA ALA A 76 13.11 -1.65 0.48
C ALA A 76 14.06 -2.46 -0.44
N PRO A 77 13.72 -3.68 -0.86
CA PRO A 77 14.55 -4.46 -1.78
C PRO A 77 15.00 -3.71 -3.04
N PHE A 78 14.21 -2.75 -3.48
CA PHE A 78 14.56 -1.71 -4.46
C PHE A 78 13.79 -0.44 -4.09
N ASN A 79 14.31 0.74 -4.45
CA ASN A 79 13.61 2.01 -4.23
C ASN A 79 12.57 2.23 -5.36
N PRO A 80 11.26 2.01 -5.10
CA PRO A 80 10.27 2.09 -6.16
C PRO A 80 10.02 3.52 -6.66
N ILE A 81 10.39 4.53 -5.88
CA ILE A 81 10.28 5.92 -6.31
C ILE A 81 11.31 6.19 -7.40
N GLU A 82 12.58 5.82 -7.18
CA GLU A 82 13.64 6.01 -8.16
C GLU A 82 13.43 5.18 -9.42
N GLU A 83 12.91 3.96 -9.25
CA GLU A 83 12.68 3.05 -10.36
C GLU A 83 11.55 3.50 -11.28
N PHE A 84 10.46 4.08 -10.72
CA PHE A 84 9.23 4.31 -11.46
C PHE A 84 8.88 5.77 -11.73
N ASN A 85 9.55 6.76 -11.11
CA ASN A 85 9.20 8.18 -11.26
C ASN A 85 9.40 8.74 -12.68
N GLY A 86 10.16 8.04 -13.53
CA GLY A 86 10.33 8.40 -14.94
C GLY A 86 9.12 8.07 -15.83
N GLU A 87 8.24 7.15 -15.39
CA GLU A 87 7.12 6.65 -16.19
C GLU A 87 5.76 6.82 -15.47
N TYR A 88 5.77 6.92 -14.14
CA TYR A 88 4.56 6.97 -13.31
C TYR A 88 4.56 8.21 -12.42
N ARG A 89 3.36 8.70 -12.10
CA ARG A 89 3.14 9.61 -10.98
C ARG A 89 3.12 8.78 -9.71
N CYS A 90 4.28 8.70 -9.04
CA CYS A 90 4.45 7.97 -7.80
C CYS A 90 3.89 8.76 -6.62
N ILE A 91 2.99 8.16 -5.85
CA ILE A 91 2.38 8.73 -4.65
C ILE A 91 2.70 7.80 -3.48
N ALA A 92 3.35 8.31 -2.45
CA ALA A 92 3.67 7.57 -1.24
C ALA A 92 3.15 8.30 -0.01
N SER A 93 2.73 7.58 1.02
CA SER A 93 2.25 8.18 2.27
C SER A 93 2.82 7.46 3.48
N ASP A 94 2.92 8.20 4.59
CA ASP A 94 3.13 7.61 5.90
C ASP A 94 1.82 6.96 6.37
N LEU A 95 1.91 5.78 6.97
CA LEU A 95 0.77 5.16 7.61
C LEU A 95 0.33 5.99 8.82
N ARG A 96 -0.97 6.11 9.05
CA ARG A 96 -1.51 6.80 10.23
C ARG A 96 -0.88 6.25 11.51
N ASN A 97 -0.35 7.15 12.34
CA ASN A 97 0.29 6.85 13.61
C ASN A 97 1.58 5.98 13.51
N ALA A 98 2.21 5.89 12.36
CA ALA A 98 3.55 5.31 12.26
C ALA A 98 4.56 6.11 13.11
N ASN A 99 5.43 5.42 13.82
CA ASN A 99 6.53 6.07 14.55
C ASN A 99 7.51 6.70 13.55
N ASP A 100 8.07 7.86 13.88
CA ASP A 100 8.88 8.71 13.00
C ASP A 100 8.18 9.15 11.71
N GLY A 101 6.88 8.85 11.57
CA GLY A 101 6.04 9.35 10.47
C GLY A 101 5.34 10.65 10.85
N GLN A 102 4.78 11.32 9.84
CA GLN A 102 4.08 12.59 10.02
C GLN A 102 2.56 12.48 9.95
N SER A 103 2.02 11.27 9.70
CA SER A 103 0.58 10.99 9.66
C SER A 103 0.03 10.72 11.04
N VAL A 104 -1.10 11.37 11.36
CA VAL A 104 -1.78 11.24 12.65
C VAL A 104 -3.28 11.10 12.47
N GLY A 105 -3.95 10.50 13.46
CA GLY A 105 -5.40 10.37 13.47
C GLY A 105 -5.88 9.45 14.59
N PRO A 106 -7.18 9.24 14.73
CA PRO A 106 -7.75 8.29 15.68
C PRO A 106 -7.22 6.87 15.47
N LEU A 107 -7.12 6.10 16.55
CA LEU A 107 -6.87 4.67 16.48
C LEU A 107 -8.20 3.93 16.32
N GLU A 108 -8.52 3.55 15.07
CA GLU A 108 -9.80 2.93 14.71
C GLU A 108 -9.84 1.44 15.09
N ILE A 109 -10.20 1.17 16.34
CA ILE A 109 -10.19 -0.19 16.89
C ILE A 109 -11.25 -1.09 16.23
N GLU A 110 -12.42 -0.55 15.85
CA GLU A 110 -13.52 -1.37 15.31
C GLU A 110 -13.24 -1.87 13.87
N ARG A 111 -12.57 -1.07 13.07
CA ARG A 111 -12.31 -1.32 11.65
C ARG A 111 -10.85 -1.09 11.26
N PRO A 112 -9.88 -1.71 11.93
CA PRO A 112 -8.48 -1.30 11.80
C PRO A 112 -7.95 -1.38 10.35
N TRP A 113 -8.22 -2.48 9.64
CA TRP A 113 -7.82 -2.62 8.23
C TRP A 113 -8.55 -1.64 7.30
N ASP A 114 -9.84 -1.44 7.53
CA ASP A 114 -10.66 -0.56 6.70
C ASP A 114 -10.29 0.91 6.88
N SER A 115 -9.90 1.32 8.08
CA SER A 115 -9.49 2.70 8.34
C SER A 115 -8.25 3.12 7.54
N TYR A 116 -7.27 2.24 7.38
CA TYR A 116 -6.12 2.50 6.51
C TYR A 116 -6.49 2.47 5.02
N THR A 117 -7.46 1.65 4.64
CA THR A 117 -7.99 1.69 3.27
C THR A 117 -8.73 2.99 3.00
N ASP A 118 -9.47 3.52 3.99
CA ASP A 118 -10.09 4.84 3.91
C ASP A 118 -9.03 5.93 3.70
N ASP A 119 -7.90 5.87 4.42
CA ASP A 119 -6.79 6.81 4.23
C ASP A 119 -6.20 6.76 2.82
N HIS A 120 -5.95 5.58 2.29
CA HIS A 120 -5.43 5.42 0.93
C HIS A 120 -6.41 5.93 -0.13
N LEU A 121 -7.69 5.57 -0.02
CA LEU A 121 -8.72 6.02 -0.96
C LEU A 121 -8.97 7.53 -0.84
N GLY A 122 -9.06 8.05 0.39
CA GLY A 122 -9.23 9.47 0.64
C GLY A 122 -8.07 10.31 0.10
N LEU A 123 -6.83 9.83 0.22
CA LEU A 123 -5.67 10.47 -0.43
C LEU A 123 -5.83 10.50 -1.96
N MET A 124 -6.23 9.38 -2.58
CA MET A 124 -6.45 9.36 -4.03
C MET A 124 -7.59 10.31 -4.45
N ASP A 125 -8.67 10.39 -3.67
CA ASP A 125 -9.77 11.33 -3.92
C ASP A 125 -9.32 12.79 -3.76
N HIS A 126 -8.53 13.10 -2.74
CA HIS A 126 -7.93 14.41 -2.54
C HIS A 126 -7.07 14.87 -3.75
N LEU A 127 -6.36 13.93 -4.36
CA LEU A 127 -5.53 14.17 -5.55
C LEU A 127 -6.31 14.13 -6.86
N GLY A 128 -7.62 13.88 -6.83
CA GLY A 128 -8.49 13.77 -8.02
C GLY A 128 -8.18 12.54 -8.88
N ILE A 129 -7.68 11.46 -8.25
CA ILE A 129 -7.27 10.23 -8.94
C ILE A 129 -8.40 9.21 -8.82
N GLU A 130 -9.06 8.91 -9.92
CA GLU A 130 -10.15 7.92 -9.97
C GLU A 130 -9.62 6.49 -10.11
N LYS A 131 -8.54 6.29 -10.87
CA LYS A 131 -7.97 4.97 -11.14
C LYS A 131 -6.45 5.00 -11.02
N PHE A 132 -5.88 3.99 -10.36
CA PHE A 132 -4.45 3.91 -10.08
C PHE A 132 -3.93 2.47 -10.05
N MET A 133 -2.63 2.30 -10.17
CA MET A 133 -1.92 1.08 -9.79
C MET A 133 -1.45 1.18 -8.35
N VAL A 134 -1.20 0.04 -7.72
CA VAL A 134 -0.67 0.00 -6.36
C VAL A 134 0.47 -1.01 -6.25
N LEU A 135 1.57 -0.59 -5.58
CA LEU A 135 2.69 -1.46 -5.21
C LEU A 135 2.89 -1.38 -3.70
N GLY A 136 2.91 -2.51 -3.04
CA GLY A 136 3.10 -2.55 -1.59
C GLY A 136 4.08 -3.63 -1.15
N PHE A 137 4.95 -3.24 -0.21
CA PHE A 137 5.90 -4.13 0.45
C PHE A 137 5.35 -4.61 1.79
N CYS A 138 5.61 -5.85 2.16
CA CYS A 138 5.36 -6.37 3.50
C CYS A 138 3.87 -6.19 3.90
N ILE A 139 3.58 -5.32 4.86
CA ILE A 139 2.22 -4.97 5.31
C ILE A 139 1.36 -4.38 4.17
N GLY A 140 1.99 -3.86 3.12
CA GLY A 140 1.30 -3.41 1.92
C GLY A 140 0.50 -4.49 1.24
N GLY A 141 0.90 -5.76 1.34
CA GLY A 141 0.15 -6.90 0.79
C GLY A 141 -1.30 -6.98 1.31
N PRO A 142 -1.54 -7.13 2.61
CA PRO A 142 -2.88 -7.08 3.19
C PRO A 142 -3.66 -5.79 2.90
N PHE A 143 -3.00 -4.63 2.88
CA PHE A 143 -3.67 -3.37 2.50
C PHE A 143 -4.13 -3.39 1.04
N ILE A 144 -3.32 -3.91 0.11
CA ILE A 144 -3.70 -4.06 -1.29
C ILE A 144 -4.90 -5.01 -1.42
N TRP A 145 -4.88 -6.15 -0.74
CA TRP A 145 -6.03 -7.06 -0.77
C TRP A 145 -7.31 -6.39 -0.25
N ASN A 146 -7.19 -5.54 0.78
CA ASN A 146 -8.34 -4.79 1.29
C ASN A 146 -8.81 -3.70 0.31
N LEU A 147 -7.88 -3.01 -0.38
CA LEU A 147 -8.20 -2.08 -1.46
C LEU A 147 -8.95 -2.77 -2.61
N LEU A 148 -8.47 -3.93 -3.06
CA LEU A 148 -9.10 -4.74 -4.11
C LEU A 148 -10.52 -5.20 -3.71
N ARG A 149 -10.73 -5.52 -2.44
CA ARG A 149 -12.06 -5.88 -1.92
C ARG A 149 -13.03 -4.70 -1.90
N ARG A 150 -12.54 -3.52 -1.52
CA ARG A 150 -13.40 -2.35 -1.24
C ARG A 150 -13.60 -1.44 -2.46
N ALA A 151 -12.62 -1.37 -3.34
CA ALA A 151 -12.62 -0.48 -4.49
C ALA A 151 -11.99 -1.15 -5.73
N PRO A 152 -12.49 -2.33 -6.18
CA PRO A 152 -11.87 -3.09 -7.26
C PRO A 152 -11.79 -2.28 -8.57
N ASP A 153 -12.78 -1.45 -8.87
CA ASP A 153 -12.83 -0.66 -10.10
C ASP A 153 -11.80 0.48 -10.14
N ARG A 154 -11.25 0.85 -8.97
CA ARG A 154 -10.22 1.87 -8.82
C ARG A 154 -8.81 1.33 -9.11
N ILE A 155 -8.59 0.03 -8.98
CA ILE A 155 -7.25 -0.59 -9.05
C ILE A 155 -7.02 -1.17 -10.44
N ALA A 156 -6.11 -0.56 -11.21
CA ALA A 156 -5.78 -0.99 -12.56
C ALA A 156 -4.89 -2.24 -12.58
N ALA A 157 -3.94 -2.32 -11.67
CA ALA A 157 -3.08 -3.48 -11.42
C ALA A 157 -2.46 -3.35 -10.02
N ALA A 158 -2.00 -4.46 -9.45
CA ALA A 158 -1.38 -4.50 -8.14
C ALA A 158 -0.06 -5.29 -8.15
N VAL A 159 0.91 -4.83 -7.34
CA VAL A 159 2.16 -5.55 -7.07
C VAL A 159 2.28 -5.78 -5.58
N LEU A 160 2.36 -7.04 -5.17
CA LEU A 160 2.55 -7.47 -3.79
C LEU A 160 4.00 -7.95 -3.63
N ALA A 161 4.86 -7.09 -3.10
CA ALA A 161 6.26 -7.41 -2.89
C ALA A 161 6.48 -7.89 -1.44
N GLN A 162 6.97 -9.11 -1.28
CA GLN A 162 7.23 -9.73 0.01
C GLN A 162 6.03 -9.60 0.96
N PRO A 163 4.80 -9.98 0.56
CA PRO A 163 3.60 -9.70 1.35
C PRO A 163 3.63 -10.45 2.68
N VAL A 164 3.16 -9.80 3.75
CA VAL A 164 2.89 -10.50 5.01
C VAL A 164 1.66 -11.40 4.86
N GLY A 165 1.68 -12.52 5.58
CA GLY A 165 0.58 -13.47 5.67
C GLY A 165 0.59 -14.20 7.00
N PHE A 166 -0.44 -14.95 7.26
CA PHE A 166 -0.54 -15.78 8.44
C PHE A 166 0.36 -17.02 8.31
N ARG A 167 1.17 -17.28 9.33
CA ARG A 167 2.02 -18.47 9.44
C ARG A 167 1.64 -19.26 10.70
N PRO A 168 1.09 -20.46 10.58
CA PRO A 168 0.66 -21.25 11.73
C PRO A 168 1.77 -21.53 12.75
N GLU A 169 3.03 -21.66 12.32
CA GLU A 169 4.19 -21.92 13.17
C GLU A 169 4.61 -20.69 13.99
N MET A 170 4.22 -19.51 13.56
CA MET A 170 4.51 -18.23 14.21
C MET A 170 3.28 -17.30 14.18
N PRO A 171 2.15 -17.71 14.81
CA PRO A 171 0.84 -17.08 14.61
C PRO A 171 0.76 -15.67 15.17
N THR A 172 1.69 -15.26 16.03
CA THR A 172 1.69 -13.95 16.69
C THR A 172 2.76 -12.98 16.17
N VAL A 173 3.54 -13.37 15.16
CA VAL A 173 4.72 -12.59 14.73
C VAL A 173 4.39 -11.12 14.39
N MET A 174 3.29 -10.85 13.72
CA MET A 174 2.88 -9.49 13.34
C MET A 174 2.34 -8.73 14.56
N TYR A 175 1.56 -9.39 15.39
CA TYR A 175 1.07 -8.83 16.65
C TYR A 175 2.24 -8.48 17.59
N ASP A 176 3.17 -9.41 17.83
CA ASP A 176 4.33 -9.20 18.70
C ASP A 176 5.21 -8.05 18.19
N SER A 177 5.42 -7.97 16.88
CA SER A 177 6.15 -6.86 16.26
C SER A 177 5.47 -5.52 16.50
N GLY A 178 4.16 -5.46 16.40
CA GLY A 178 3.38 -4.25 16.71
C GLY A 178 3.48 -3.86 18.19
N MET A 179 3.30 -4.84 19.09
CA MET A 179 3.34 -4.61 20.55
C MET A 179 4.72 -4.18 21.06
N THR A 180 5.79 -4.66 20.43
CA THR A 180 7.17 -4.36 20.90
C THR A 180 7.82 -3.20 20.13
N GLY A 181 7.52 -3.04 18.84
CA GLY A 181 8.20 -2.09 17.96
C GLY A 181 7.39 -0.86 17.57
N TRP A 182 6.09 -0.81 17.89
CA TRP A 182 5.22 0.32 17.54
C TRP A 182 4.48 0.89 18.74
N ALA A 183 3.78 0.06 19.51
CA ALA A 183 2.90 0.53 20.58
C ALA A 183 3.61 1.34 21.69
N PRO A 184 4.81 0.98 22.19
CA PRO A 184 5.45 1.71 23.28
C PRO A 184 5.80 3.16 22.91
N GLU A 185 6.25 3.40 21.69
CA GLU A 185 6.58 4.74 21.22
C GLU A 185 5.30 5.53 20.87
N LEU A 186 4.32 4.87 20.26
CA LEU A 186 3.03 5.51 19.98
C LEU A 186 2.40 6.09 21.25
N ILE A 187 2.26 5.31 22.32
CA ILE A 187 1.64 5.78 23.57
C ILE A 187 2.45 6.89 24.25
N THR A 188 3.77 6.94 24.02
CA THR A 188 4.61 8.05 24.50
C THR A 188 4.31 9.35 23.76
N ARG A 189 4.07 9.27 22.45
CA ARG A 189 3.75 10.44 21.60
C ARG A 189 2.27 10.83 21.65
N ARG A 190 1.40 9.87 21.93
CA ARG A 190 -0.07 10.01 21.93
C ARG A 190 -0.63 9.50 23.26
N PRO A 191 -0.52 10.29 24.36
CA PRO A 191 -0.91 9.84 25.70
C PRO A 191 -2.39 9.45 25.87
N GLU A 192 -3.24 9.89 24.94
CA GLU A 192 -4.66 9.50 24.87
C GLU A 192 -4.85 8.07 24.35
N ILE A 193 -3.84 7.47 23.73
CA ILE A 193 -3.84 6.07 23.31
C ILE A 193 -3.16 5.25 24.39
N THR A 194 -3.91 4.32 24.99
CA THR A 194 -3.37 3.44 26.03
C THR A 194 -2.76 2.17 25.42
N MET A 195 -1.93 1.47 26.21
CA MET A 195 -1.39 0.16 25.80
C MET A 195 -2.51 -0.86 25.57
N GLU A 196 -3.60 -0.81 26.34
CA GLU A 196 -4.78 -1.65 26.18
C GLU A 196 -5.49 -1.37 24.82
N MET A 197 -5.59 -0.11 24.43
CA MET A 197 -6.13 0.25 23.11
C MET A 197 -5.24 -0.29 21.98
N ALA A 198 -3.93 -0.17 22.11
CA ALA A 198 -2.97 -0.70 21.14
C ALA A 198 -3.03 -2.24 21.06
N ASP A 199 -3.12 -2.92 22.21
CA ASP A 199 -3.30 -4.38 22.27
C ASP A 199 -4.61 -4.81 21.58
N THR A 200 -5.71 -4.17 21.89
CA THR A 200 -7.02 -4.47 21.28
C THR A 200 -6.98 -4.25 19.76
N PHE A 201 -6.40 -3.15 19.32
CA PHE A 201 -6.23 -2.82 17.91
C PHE A 201 -5.41 -3.88 17.16
N LEU A 202 -4.23 -4.22 17.67
CA LEU A 202 -3.36 -5.23 17.05
C LEU A 202 -3.96 -6.64 17.12
N THR A 203 -4.71 -6.95 18.18
CA THR A 203 -5.46 -8.20 18.29
C THR A 203 -6.51 -8.29 17.19
N LYS A 204 -7.27 -7.22 16.93
CA LYS A 204 -8.25 -7.19 15.82
C LYS A 204 -7.58 -7.31 14.45
N MET A 205 -6.39 -6.72 14.27
CA MET A 205 -5.67 -6.84 13.01
C MET A 205 -5.12 -8.25 12.77
N PHE A 206 -4.44 -8.84 13.74
CA PHE A 206 -3.56 -9.98 13.49
C PHE A 206 -3.93 -11.27 14.20
N ARG A 207 -4.86 -11.22 15.18
CA ARG A 207 -5.26 -12.40 15.98
C ARG A 207 -6.73 -12.77 15.84
N THR A 208 -7.62 -11.78 15.65
CA THR A 208 -9.03 -12.04 15.42
C THR A 208 -9.22 -12.51 13.98
N ASN A 209 -9.61 -13.78 13.79
CA ASN A 209 -9.72 -14.39 12.46
C ASN A 209 -8.39 -14.42 11.68
N ALA A 210 -7.29 -14.62 12.41
CA ALA A 210 -5.97 -14.74 11.79
C ALA A 210 -5.93 -15.92 10.82
N ASP A 211 -5.86 -15.65 9.54
CA ASP A 211 -5.79 -16.63 8.47
C ASP A 211 -5.22 -15.97 7.21
N PHE A 212 -4.61 -16.75 6.35
CA PHE A 212 -4.21 -16.42 4.99
C PHE A 212 -3.48 -15.07 4.87
N VAL A 213 -4.16 -14.03 4.33
CA VAL A 213 -3.62 -12.68 4.15
C VAL A 213 -4.30 -11.63 5.05
N PHE A 214 -4.94 -12.05 6.12
CA PHE A 214 -5.64 -11.28 7.15
C PHE A 214 -6.90 -10.50 6.71
N THR A 215 -6.99 -10.00 5.48
CA THR A 215 -7.99 -9.01 5.07
C THR A 215 -9.06 -9.54 4.13
N VAL A 216 -8.78 -10.63 3.43
CA VAL A 216 -9.70 -11.24 2.48
C VAL A 216 -9.69 -12.77 2.61
N THR A 217 -10.79 -13.39 2.17
CA THR A 217 -10.90 -14.84 2.11
C THR A 217 -10.31 -15.39 0.80
N ARG A 218 -10.00 -16.69 0.79
CA ARG A 218 -9.60 -17.42 -0.42
C ARG A 218 -10.65 -17.33 -1.53
N ASP A 219 -11.93 -17.34 -1.16
CA ASP A 219 -13.03 -17.23 -2.14
C ASP A 219 -13.05 -15.85 -2.81
N PHE A 220 -12.79 -14.78 -2.06
CA PHE A 220 -12.61 -13.46 -2.66
C PHE A 220 -11.46 -13.46 -3.67
N VAL A 221 -10.30 -14.00 -3.29
CA VAL A 221 -9.12 -14.03 -4.17
C VAL A 221 -9.40 -14.77 -5.47
N ARG A 222 -10.16 -15.89 -5.43
CA ARG A 222 -10.58 -16.63 -6.64
C ARG A 222 -11.45 -15.79 -7.60
N THR A 223 -12.12 -14.77 -7.11
CA THR A 223 -13.00 -13.91 -7.91
C THR A 223 -12.33 -12.61 -8.36
N CYS A 224 -11.15 -12.29 -7.83
CA CYS A 224 -10.44 -11.04 -8.12
C CYS A 224 -9.93 -11.01 -9.56
N GLN A 225 -10.45 -10.08 -10.37
CA GLN A 225 -10.09 -9.97 -11.79
C GLN A 225 -8.96 -8.97 -12.06
N THR A 226 -8.54 -8.21 -11.07
CA THR A 226 -7.43 -7.26 -11.23
C THR A 226 -6.13 -8.02 -11.53
N PRO A 227 -5.31 -7.58 -12.50
CA PRO A 227 -3.97 -8.12 -12.71
C PRO A 227 -3.09 -7.92 -11.47
N ILE A 228 -2.45 -8.99 -11.02
CA ILE A 228 -1.61 -8.97 -9.81
C ILE A 228 -0.26 -9.60 -10.11
N LEU A 229 0.82 -8.89 -9.76
CA LEU A 229 2.17 -9.45 -9.70
C LEU A 229 2.54 -9.73 -8.25
N ILE A 230 2.98 -10.95 -7.94
CA ILE A 230 3.44 -11.33 -6.61
C ILE A 230 4.94 -11.60 -6.67
N LEU A 231 5.69 -10.89 -5.83
CA LEU A 231 7.13 -11.09 -5.60
C LEU A 231 7.27 -11.72 -4.22
N PRO A 232 7.31 -13.07 -4.11
CA PRO A 232 7.32 -13.75 -2.83
C PRO A 232 8.67 -13.61 -2.14
N ASP A 233 8.67 -13.80 -0.82
CA ASP A 233 9.84 -13.99 0.03
C ASP A 233 9.59 -15.19 0.94
N ASP A 234 10.59 -15.67 1.65
CA ASP A 234 10.44 -16.65 2.72
C ASP A 234 11.25 -16.22 3.95
N SER A 235 10.70 -15.27 4.66
CA SER A 235 11.26 -14.78 5.91
C SER A 235 10.25 -14.93 7.05
N ARG A 236 10.67 -14.56 8.26
CA ARG A 236 9.82 -14.66 9.45
C ARG A 236 8.49 -13.91 9.30
N ALA A 237 8.50 -12.74 8.69
CA ALA A 237 7.31 -11.90 8.51
C ALA A 237 6.62 -12.09 7.16
N HIS A 238 7.31 -12.66 6.17
CA HIS A 238 6.85 -12.81 4.79
C HIS A 238 6.80 -14.29 4.42
N PRO A 239 5.77 -15.02 4.86
CA PRO A 239 5.67 -16.46 4.58
C PRO A 239 5.42 -16.72 3.10
N TYR A 240 6.16 -17.69 2.55
CA TYR A 240 6.06 -18.07 1.15
C TYR A 240 4.69 -18.67 0.79
N GLU A 241 4.14 -19.50 1.69
CA GLU A 241 2.91 -20.24 1.41
C GLU A 241 1.69 -19.35 1.15
N PRO A 242 1.34 -18.34 1.98
CA PRO A 242 0.21 -17.46 1.69
C PRO A 242 0.39 -16.62 0.41
N ALA A 243 1.63 -16.21 0.11
CA ALA A 243 1.93 -15.49 -1.12
C ALA A 243 1.68 -16.38 -2.35
N MET A 244 2.20 -17.60 -2.35
CA MET A 244 2.01 -18.56 -3.44
C MET A 244 0.58 -19.07 -3.53
N GLU A 245 -0.11 -19.27 -2.39
CA GLU A 245 -1.52 -19.62 -2.39
C GLU A 245 -2.35 -18.50 -3.05
N SER A 246 -2.04 -17.25 -2.75
CA SER A 246 -2.68 -16.09 -3.39
C SER A 246 -2.49 -16.10 -4.91
N ALA A 247 -1.25 -16.38 -5.37
CA ALA A 247 -0.93 -16.47 -6.79
C ALA A 247 -1.68 -17.59 -7.51
N LEU A 248 -1.83 -18.75 -6.84
CA LEU A 248 -2.55 -19.90 -7.40
C LEU A 248 -4.06 -19.68 -7.47
N LEU A 249 -4.61 -18.89 -6.55
CA LEU A 249 -6.04 -18.64 -6.46
C LEU A 249 -6.51 -17.48 -7.37
N ALA A 250 -5.71 -16.41 -7.48
CA ALA A 250 -6.10 -15.23 -8.26
C ALA A 250 -6.00 -15.52 -9.77
N PRO A 251 -7.10 -15.33 -10.55
CA PRO A 251 -7.16 -15.72 -11.96
C PRO A 251 -6.14 -15.04 -12.87
N ASN A 252 -5.76 -13.81 -12.52
CA ASN A 252 -4.86 -12.96 -13.30
C ASN A 252 -3.57 -12.63 -12.52
N ALA A 253 -3.10 -13.56 -11.69
CA ALA A 253 -1.84 -13.40 -10.96
C ALA A 253 -0.65 -13.97 -11.73
N GLU A 254 0.48 -13.27 -11.61
CA GLU A 254 1.81 -13.72 -12.04
C GLU A 254 2.77 -13.71 -10.84
N VAL A 255 3.81 -14.54 -10.91
CA VAL A 255 4.86 -14.63 -9.88
C VAL A 255 6.19 -14.37 -10.54
N SER A 256 7.06 -13.62 -9.91
CA SER A 256 8.42 -13.33 -10.38
C SER A 256 9.46 -13.49 -9.27
#